data_629af0259f52c9f5f8d8e0df0a35dc43
#
_entry.id   629af0259f52c9f5f8d8e0df0a35dc43
#
_cell.length_a   1.000
_cell.length_b   1.000
_cell.length_c   1.000
_cell.angle_alpha   90.00
_cell.angle_beta   90.00
_cell.angle_gamma   90.00
#
_symmetry.space_group_name_H-M   'P 1'
#
loop_
_entity.id
_entity.type
_entity.pdbx_description
1 polymer ?
#
loop_
_entity_poly.entity_id
_entity_poly.type
_entity_poly.pdbx_seq_one_letter_code
_entity_poly.pdbx_strand_id
1 'polypeptide(L)'
;CDLRNATPYLFVTSGADWLGNHVLGEEVFGPLGLIVVAKDAGEMREIAASMQGQLTATLHLDAGDTELAQGLMPILERKAGRVLANGYPTGVEVADAMVHGGPYPASTNFGATSVGTMSIRRFLRPVCYQNMPEALLPEDLR
;
A
#
# COMPACT_ATOMS: atom_id res chain seq x y z
N CYS A 1 7.13 -23.06 -26.00
CA CYS A 1 7.14 -22.18 -24.84
C CYS A 1 6.86 -23.02 -23.61
N ASP A 2 7.78 -23.10 -22.65
CA ASP A 2 7.53 -23.78 -21.39
C ASP A 2 6.61 -22.88 -20.57
N LEU A 3 5.38 -23.31 -20.35
CA LEU A 3 4.35 -22.56 -19.60
C LEU A 3 4.72 -22.24 -18.13
N ARG A 4 5.83 -22.79 -17.63
CA ARG A 4 6.33 -22.58 -16.27
C ARG A 4 7.42 -21.53 -16.18
N ASN A 5 7.93 -21.02 -17.30
CA ASN A 5 9.00 -20.03 -17.35
C ASN A 5 8.48 -18.72 -17.92
N ALA A 6 8.58 -17.65 -17.15
CA ALA A 6 8.30 -16.30 -17.60
C ALA A 6 9.62 -15.54 -17.83
N THR A 7 9.71 -14.82 -18.94
CA THR A 7 10.86 -13.96 -19.22
C THR A 7 10.68 -12.64 -18.49
N PRO A 8 11.64 -12.17 -17.67
CA PRO A 8 11.55 -10.87 -17.04
C PRO A 8 11.71 -9.73 -18.06
N TYR A 9 10.94 -8.68 -17.88
CA TYR A 9 11.00 -7.46 -18.68
C TYR A 9 11.16 -6.23 -17.79
N LEU A 10 12.01 -5.30 -18.20
CA LEU A 10 12.17 -4.00 -17.56
C LEU A 10 12.05 -2.93 -18.66
N PHE A 11 11.08 -2.07 -18.50
CA PHE A 11 10.83 -0.96 -19.41
C PHE A 11 11.22 0.37 -18.78
N VAL A 12 11.48 1.37 -19.62
CA VAL A 12 11.77 2.74 -19.18
C VAL A 12 10.84 3.67 -19.95
N THR A 13 10.25 4.63 -19.27
CA THR A 13 9.40 5.65 -19.85
C THR A 13 9.64 7.02 -19.19
N SER A 14 9.16 8.09 -19.81
CA SER A 14 9.20 9.42 -19.23
C SER A 14 8.01 9.65 -18.28
N GLY A 15 8.16 10.64 -17.36
CA GLY A 15 7.04 11.09 -16.52
C GLY A 15 5.87 11.62 -17.35
N ALA A 16 6.16 12.30 -18.46
CA ALA A 16 5.13 12.81 -19.37
C ALA A 16 4.31 11.70 -20.03
N ASP A 17 4.96 10.63 -20.50
CA ASP A 17 4.28 9.47 -21.09
C ASP A 17 3.44 8.73 -20.03
N TRP A 18 3.97 8.57 -18.81
CA TRP A 18 3.23 8.00 -17.69
C TRP A 18 1.95 8.78 -17.39
N LEU A 19 2.05 10.09 -17.26
CA LEU A 19 0.92 10.95 -16.95
C LEU A 19 -0.11 11.02 -18.10
N GLY A 20 0.35 10.82 -19.33
CA GLY A 20 -0.50 10.82 -20.53
C GLY A 20 -1.14 9.47 -20.87
N ASN A 21 -0.73 8.38 -20.22
CA ASN A 21 -1.21 7.03 -20.58
C ASN A 21 -1.52 6.18 -19.33
N HIS A 22 -2.79 6.09 -18.96
CA HIS A 22 -3.25 5.34 -17.78
C HIS A 22 -2.93 3.84 -17.83
N VAL A 23 -2.77 3.24 -19.02
CA VAL A 23 -2.45 1.82 -19.17
C VAL A 23 -1.09 1.47 -18.56
N LEU A 24 -0.15 2.43 -18.51
CA LEU A 24 1.16 2.21 -17.89
C LEU A 24 1.09 2.00 -16.39
N GLY A 25 0.03 2.44 -15.73
CA GLY A 25 -0.22 2.26 -14.29
C GLY A 25 -1.01 1.01 -13.94
N GLU A 26 -1.46 0.22 -14.92
CA GLU A 26 -2.20 -1.01 -14.66
C GLU A 26 -1.26 -2.14 -14.20
N GLU A 27 -1.73 -2.93 -13.24
CA GLU A 27 -0.95 -4.07 -12.74
C GLU A 27 -0.84 -5.17 -13.79
N VAL A 28 0.39 -5.64 -14.00
CA VAL A 28 0.69 -6.80 -14.84
C VAL A 28 1.22 -7.94 -13.96
N PHE A 29 0.43 -9.01 -13.84
CA PHE A 29 0.84 -10.19 -13.08
C PHE A 29 1.96 -10.94 -13.80
N GLY A 30 3.22 -10.67 -13.42
CA GLY A 30 4.39 -11.30 -14.00
C GLY A 30 5.68 -10.57 -13.63
N PRO A 31 6.83 -11.07 -14.07
CA PRO A 31 8.13 -10.46 -13.80
C PRO A 31 8.36 -9.25 -14.72
N LEU A 32 7.55 -8.23 -14.56
CA LEU A 32 7.62 -6.99 -15.31
C LEU A 32 7.88 -5.82 -14.36
N GLY A 33 8.82 -4.95 -14.72
CA GLY A 33 9.07 -3.67 -14.06
C GLY A 33 9.01 -2.51 -15.03
N LEU A 34 8.57 -1.36 -14.55
CA LEU A 34 8.56 -0.11 -15.30
C LEU A 34 9.33 0.95 -14.50
N ILE A 35 10.33 1.56 -15.14
CA ILE A 35 11.06 2.72 -14.63
C ILE A 35 10.43 3.96 -15.25
N VAL A 36 9.93 4.87 -14.42
CA VAL A 36 9.43 6.16 -14.86
C VAL A 36 10.44 7.23 -14.48
N VAL A 37 10.99 7.93 -15.46
CA VAL A 37 11.98 8.98 -15.23
C VAL A 37 11.28 10.32 -15.16
N ALA A 38 11.21 10.87 -13.93
CA ALA A 38 10.70 12.22 -13.71
C ALA A 38 11.75 13.27 -14.08
N LYS A 39 11.34 14.35 -14.71
CA LYS A 39 12.23 15.45 -15.08
C LYS A 39 12.68 16.30 -13.88
N ASP A 40 11.85 16.38 -12.87
CA ASP A 40 12.08 17.16 -11.64
C ASP A 40 11.22 16.65 -10.47
N ALA A 41 11.43 17.25 -9.30
CA ALA A 41 10.68 16.92 -8.08
C ALA A 41 9.17 17.25 -8.17
N GLY A 42 8.78 18.21 -8.99
CA GLY A 42 7.37 18.55 -9.24
C GLY A 42 6.67 17.40 -9.98
N GLU A 43 7.23 16.99 -11.11
CA GLU A 43 6.69 15.87 -11.89
C GLU A 43 6.71 14.55 -11.10
N MET A 44 7.73 14.32 -10.26
CA MET A 44 7.76 13.13 -9.38
C MET A 44 6.55 13.11 -8.43
N ARG A 45 6.18 14.27 -7.84
CA ARG A 45 4.97 14.38 -7.01
C ARG A 45 3.70 14.17 -7.82
N GLU A 46 3.62 14.66 -9.04
CA GLU A 46 2.47 14.44 -9.93
C GLU A 46 2.32 12.97 -10.29
N ILE A 47 3.42 12.29 -10.62
CA ILE A 47 3.46 10.84 -10.87
C ILE A 47 2.97 10.09 -9.63
N ALA A 48 3.51 10.37 -8.44
CA ALA A 48 3.10 9.73 -7.20
C ALA A 48 1.60 9.98 -6.91
N ALA A 49 1.11 11.19 -7.14
CA ALA A 49 -0.30 11.52 -6.95
C ALA A 49 -1.23 10.84 -7.97
N SER A 50 -0.75 10.54 -9.18
CA SER A 50 -1.53 9.86 -10.21
C SER A 50 -1.68 8.35 -9.99
N MET A 51 -0.80 7.74 -9.16
CA MET A 51 -0.89 6.30 -8.87
C MET A 51 -2.22 5.93 -8.22
N GLN A 52 -2.70 4.75 -8.52
CA GLN A 52 -3.79 4.10 -7.78
C GLN A 52 -3.29 3.61 -6.41
N GLY A 53 -4.18 3.05 -5.61
CA GLY A 53 -3.81 2.46 -4.33
C GLY A 53 -2.82 1.30 -4.49
N GLN A 54 -1.80 1.28 -3.62
CA GLN A 54 -0.70 0.32 -3.63
C GLN A 54 -0.61 -0.41 -2.29
N LEU A 55 -0.05 -1.61 -2.29
CA LEU A 55 0.28 -2.31 -1.05
C LEU A 55 1.40 -1.60 -0.30
N THR A 56 2.43 -1.19 -1.04
CA THR A 56 3.64 -0.58 -0.46
C THR A 56 4.17 0.54 -1.34
N ALA A 57 4.83 1.50 -0.72
CA ALA A 57 5.69 2.48 -1.37
C ALA A 57 7.03 2.52 -0.65
N THR A 58 8.12 2.57 -1.38
CA THR A 58 9.47 2.66 -0.79
C THR A 58 10.19 3.88 -1.34
N LEU A 59 10.78 4.65 -0.45
CA LEU A 59 11.71 5.72 -0.76
C LEU A 59 13.14 5.18 -0.57
N HIS A 60 13.92 5.14 -1.65
CA HIS A 60 15.36 4.95 -1.56
C HIS A 60 16.00 6.34 -1.60
N LEU A 61 16.60 6.74 -0.49
CA LEU A 61 17.02 8.13 -0.27
C LEU A 61 18.30 8.19 0.57
N ASP A 62 19.06 9.25 0.36
CA ASP A 62 20.19 9.68 1.19
C ASP A 62 19.81 10.87 2.07
N ALA A 63 20.73 11.30 2.94
CA ALA A 63 20.51 12.43 3.85
C ALA A 63 20.18 13.75 3.13
N GLY A 64 20.67 13.91 1.88
CA GLY A 64 20.39 15.10 1.05
C GLY A 64 18.98 15.12 0.45
N ASP A 65 18.25 14.03 0.48
CA ASP A 65 16.93 13.89 -0.16
C ASP A 65 15.76 14.20 0.80
N THR A 66 16.06 14.59 2.04
CA THR A 66 15.06 14.75 3.11
C THR A 66 13.93 15.70 2.72
N GLU A 67 14.24 16.83 2.11
CA GLU A 67 13.23 17.83 1.70
C GLU A 67 12.29 17.26 0.61
N LEU A 68 12.86 16.57 -0.38
CA LEU A 68 12.10 15.90 -1.43
C LEU A 68 11.19 14.81 -0.83
N ALA A 69 11.74 13.98 0.05
CA ALA A 69 10.99 12.93 0.72
C ALA A 69 9.83 13.49 1.57
N GLN A 70 10.07 14.56 2.33
CA GLN A 70 9.01 15.25 3.08
C GLN A 70 7.87 15.74 2.18
N GLY A 71 8.19 16.19 0.97
CA GLY A 71 7.18 16.60 -0.01
C GLY A 71 6.37 15.43 -0.61
N LEU A 72 6.95 14.22 -0.61
CA LEU A 72 6.29 13.00 -1.11
C LEU A 72 5.45 12.28 -0.04
N MET A 73 5.86 12.33 1.22
CA MET A 73 5.22 11.56 2.30
C MET A 73 3.69 11.73 2.36
N PRO A 74 3.11 12.95 2.36
CA PRO A 74 1.65 13.11 2.42
C PRO A 74 0.90 12.49 1.23
N ILE A 75 1.59 12.34 0.09
CA ILE A 75 1.04 11.70 -1.10
C ILE A 75 1.08 10.18 -0.91
N LEU A 76 2.24 9.64 -0.52
CA LEU A 76 2.46 8.20 -0.38
C LEU A 76 1.59 7.58 0.71
N GLU A 77 1.38 8.27 1.83
CA GLU A 77 0.48 7.85 2.90
C GLU A 77 -0.97 7.64 2.44
N ARG A 78 -1.39 8.39 1.42
CA ARG A 78 -2.74 8.22 0.83
C ARG A 78 -2.79 7.15 -0.26
N LYS A 79 -1.62 6.73 -0.75
CA LYS A 79 -1.51 5.79 -1.89
C LYS A 79 -1.09 4.39 -1.46
N ALA A 80 -0.47 4.20 -0.31
CA ALA A 80 0.06 2.90 0.09
C ALA A 80 -0.36 2.51 1.51
N GLY A 81 -0.51 1.22 1.72
CA GLY A 81 -0.78 0.67 3.05
C GLY A 81 0.47 0.67 3.95
N ARG A 82 1.66 0.56 3.36
CA ARG A 82 2.95 0.68 4.05
C ARG A 82 3.87 1.60 3.28
N VAL A 83 4.55 2.48 3.99
CA VAL A 83 5.61 3.32 3.43
C VAL A 83 6.93 2.92 4.09
N LEU A 84 7.95 2.67 3.28
CA LEU A 84 9.26 2.20 3.72
C LEU A 84 10.35 3.20 3.30
N ALA A 85 11.46 3.19 4.02
CA ALA A 85 12.68 3.89 3.65
C ALA A 85 13.84 2.90 3.53
N ASN A 86 14.58 2.97 2.42
CA ASN A 86 15.81 2.20 2.17
C ASN A 86 15.67 0.69 2.41
N GLY A 87 14.51 0.12 2.11
CA GLY A 87 14.22 -1.29 2.29
C GLY A 87 13.33 -1.86 1.20
N TYR A 88 13.21 -3.17 1.19
CA TYR A 88 12.31 -3.89 0.28
C TYR A 88 11.10 -4.43 1.05
N PRO A 89 9.89 -4.39 0.48
CA PRO A 89 8.65 -4.73 1.18
C PRO A 89 8.40 -6.25 1.29
N THR A 90 9.45 -7.06 1.40
CA THR A 90 9.38 -8.53 1.35
C THR A 90 8.93 -9.18 2.65
N GLY A 91 8.91 -8.44 3.76
CA GLY A 91 8.55 -8.96 5.08
C GLY A 91 7.48 -8.12 5.76
N VAL A 92 6.84 -8.72 6.76
CA VAL A 92 5.93 -8.05 7.69
C VAL A 92 6.35 -8.40 9.12
N GLU A 93 6.13 -7.47 10.03
CA GLU A 93 6.43 -7.64 11.46
C GLU A 93 5.14 -7.78 12.27
N VAL A 94 5.26 -8.30 13.50
CA VAL A 94 4.14 -8.36 14.44
C VAL A 94 4.08 -7.04 15.20
N ALA A 95 3.29 -6.11 14.66
CA ALA A 95 3.08 -4.78 15.24
C ALA A 95 1.62 -4.36 15.01
N ASP A 96 1.11 -3.45 15.85
CA ASP A 96 -0.28 -2.99 15.78
C ASP A 96 -0.60 -2.26 14.46
N ALA A 97 0.35 -1.49 13.96
CA ALA A 97 0.20 -0.74 12.71
C ALA A 97 0.50 -1.56 11.45
N MET A 98 0.94 -2.83 11.60
CA MET A 98 1.28 -3.65 10.46
C MET A 98 0.04 -4.01 9.63
N VAL A 99 0.13 -3.82 8.32
CA VAL A 99 -0.93 -4.11 7.38
C VAL A 99 -0.38 -4.75 6.12
N HIS A 100 -1.09 -5.74 5.60
CA HIS A 100 -0.92 -6.24 4.24
C HIS A 100 -2.19 -5.89 3.45
N GLY A 101 -2.21 -4.70 2.93
CA GLY A 101 -3.33 -4.09 2.24
C GLY A 101 -2.98 -2.65 1.88
N GLY A 102 -3.95 -1.91 1.41
CA GLY A 102 -3.79 -0.50 1.05
C GLY A 102 -5.09 0.08 0.51
N PRO A 103 -5.10 1.34 0.08
CA PRO A 103 -6.27 1.93 -0.57
C PRO A 103 -6.65 1.14 -1.83
N TYR A 104 -7.93 1.18 -2.19
CA TYR A 104 -8.39 0.55 -3.43
C TYR A 104 -7.58 1.06 -4.65
N PRO A 105 -7.16 0.20 -5.58
CA PRO A 105 -7.49 -1.22 -5.74
C PRO A 105 -6.56 -2.21 -5.01
N ALA A 106 -5.57 -1.76 -4.22
CA ALA A 106 -4.64 -2.65 -3.54
C ALA A 106 -5.36 -3.62 -2.58
N SER A 107 -6.46 -3.20 -1.97
CA SER A 107 -7.37 -4.08 -1.24
C SER A 107 -8.81 -3.55 -1.27
N THR A 108 -9.78 -4.45 -1.18
CA THR A 108 -11.21 -4.10 -1.09
C THR A 108 -11.62 -3.71 0.33
N ASN A 109 -10.85 -4.14 1.33
CA ASN A 109 -11.06 -3.79 2.73
C ASN A 109 -9.70 -3.71 3.45
N PHE A 110 -9.15 -2.52 3.55
CA PHE A 110 -7.88 -2.29 4.23
C PHE A 110 -7.90 -2.64 5.74
N GLY A 111 -9.06 -2.58 6.38
CA GLY A 111 -9.24 -2.93 7.80
C GLY A 111 -9.23 -4.42 8.08
N ALA A 112 -9.30 -5.27 7.05
CA ALA A 112 -9.32 -6.73 7.18
C ALA A 112 -7.95 -7.37 6.90
N THR A 113 -6.88 -6.75 7.37
CA THR A 113 -5.52 -7.32 7.25
C THR A 113 -5.42 -8.70 7.89
N SER A 114 -4.57 -9.58 7.31
CA SER A 114 -4.26 -10.91 7.86
C SER A 114 -2.95 -10.95 8.64
N VAL A 115 -2.27 -9.81 8.80
CA VAL A 115 -0.96 -9.69 9.45
C VAL A 115 -1.00 -8.63 10.55
N GLY A 116 -0.03 -8.68 11.45
CA GLY A 116 0.04 -7.79 12.61
C GLY A 116 -0.89 -8.20 13.76
N THR A 117 -0.72 -7.56 14.92
CA THR A 117 -1.49 -7.92 16.13
C THR A 117 -2.98 -7.62 15.99
N MET A 118 -3.33 -6.63 15.16
CA MET A 118 -4.73 -6.24 14.95
C MET A 118 -5.48 -7.13 13.94
N SER A 119 -4.81 -8.12 13.36
CA SER A 119 -5.43 -9.06 12.41
C SER A 119 -6.61 -9.85 13.01
N ILE A 120 -6.64 -10.03 14.32
CA ILE A 120 -7.75 -10.67 15.01
C ILE A 120 -9.09 -9.97 14.76
N ARG A 121 -9.11 -8.67 14.53
CA ARG A 121 -10.32 -7.87 14.30
C ARG A 121 -11.16 -8.38 13.14
N ARG A 122 -10.55 -8.99 12.12
CA ARG A 122 -11.29 -9.55 10.96
C ARG A 122 -12.20 -10.72 11.34
N PHE A 123 -11.95 -11.36 12.49
CA PHE A 123 -12.71 -12.50 13.01
C PHE A 123 -13.72 -12.07 14.06
N LEU A 124 -13.73 -10.81 14.45
CA LEU A 124 -14.60 -10.25 15.47
C LEU A 124 -15.72 -9.42 14.84
N ARG A 125 -16.87 -9.41 15.45
CA ARG A 125 -17.94 -8.49 15.18
C ARG A 125 -18.50 -7.91 16.47
N PRO A 126 -18.95 -6.67 16.51
CA PRO A 126 -19.64 -6.13 17.67
C PRO A 126 -21.01 -6.80 17.86
N VAL A 127 -21.42 -6.94 19.09
CA VAL A 127 -22.78 -7.28 19.49
C VAL A 127 -23.27 -6.17 20.39
N CYS A 128 -24.41 -5.57 20.03
CA CYS A 128 -25.02 -4.54 20.85
C CYS A 128 -26.13 -5.16 21.70
N TYR A 129 -26.09 -4.90 23.00
CA TYR A 129 -27.16 -5.22 23.95
C TYR A 129 -27.95 -3.94 24.24
N GLN A 130 -29.23 -3.95 23.89
CA GLN A 130 -30.10 -2.80 24.09
C GLN A 130 -31.25 -3.18 25.02
N ASN A 131 -31.45 -2.41 26.09
CA ASN A 131 -32.50 -2.64 27.13
C ASN A 131 -32.45 -4.05 27.70
N MET A 132 -31.26 -4.66 27.77
CA MET A 132 -31.07 -6.01 28.29
C MET A 132 -31.02 -5.97 29.82
N PRO A 133 -31.83 -6.77 30.51
CA PRO A 133 -31.67 -6.96 31.96
C PRO A 133 -30.25 -7.47 32.29
N GLU A 134 -29.66 -6.94 33.34
CA GLU A 134 -28.30 -7.28 33.77
C GLU A 134 -28.10 -8.81 33.91
N ALA A 135 -29.08 -9.53 34.42
CA ALA A 135 -29.05 -10.97 34.58
C ALA A 135 -28.87 -11.77 33.27
N LEU A 136 -29.15 -11.15 32.12
CA LEU A 136 -28.99 -11.76 30.77
C LEU A 136 -27.73 -11.31 30.05
N LEU A 137 -26.96 -10.40 30.61
CA LEU A 137 -25.68 -10.01 30.08
C LEU A 137 -24.62 -11.11 30.32
N PRO A 138 -23.63 -11.22 29.43
CA PRO A 138 -22.43 -11.99 29.70
C PRO A 138 -21.75 -11.56 30.99
N GLU A 139 -21.03 -12.47 31.63
CA GLU A 139 -20.41 -12.24 32.95
C GLU A 139 -19.45 -11.04 32.94
N ASP A 140 -18.70 -10.87 31.86
CA ASP A 140 -17.70 -9.77 31.66
C ASP A 140 -18.36 -8.39 31.45
N LEU A 141 -19.69 -8.32 31.31
CA LEU A 141 -20.44 -7.08 31.12
C LEU A 141 -21.42 -6.77 32.26
N ARG A 142 -21.31 -7.50 33.36
CA ARG A 142 -22.09 -7.32 34.60
C ARG A 142 -21.37 -6.48 35.62
#